data_443a74a702183d3802a3407193c87468
#
_entry.id   443a74a702183d3802a3407193c87468
#
_cell.length_a   1.000
_cell.length_b   1.000
_cell.length_c   1.000
_cell.angle_alpha   90.00
_cell.angle_beta   90.00
_cell.angle_gamma   90.00
#
_symmetry.space_group_name_H-M   'P 1'
#
loop_
_entity.id
_entity.type
_entity.pdbx_description
1 polymer ?
#
loop_
_entity_poly.entity_id
_entity_poly.type
_entity_poly.pdbx_seq_one_letter_code
_entity_poly.pdbx_strand_id
1 'polypeptide(L)'
;MFSLSLRRVSTADGRGRLACDSSQAPACREDRGEPSASGRNCGAAARVSAGGCETAPQRRLSRGGEEAARALSRATLLRLPCPLWAAARTAMSLLSATLLPPLLRVYAAGVWALLAQLFSRRFALPAFPSQHGKVAVITGGAKGMGYCTSRHLSRLGMHVIIAGNNEREGQEAVRTIREETLNEKVEFIHCDLASMKSIRNFVLQFKAKNLPLHVLINNAGVMLVPKRMTEDGFEEHFGLNYLGHFLLTNLFVEMLKESGRQDCSARVVTVSSATHYVGELRLDELQNSCYYSSHGAYAQSKLALVLFTYQLQHHLTATRCPVTANAVDPGVVNTELYKNLNWAGKVIKWMTAWFFFKTPEEGAATAIFAAASPELEGVGGCYLYNGERTRSADISYDEDLQRKLWAVSCKMTGVHGAASSRLEN
;
A
#
# COMPACT_ATOMS: atom_id res chain seq x y z
N MET A 1 7.53 55.20 18.03
CA MET A 1 8.91 55.78 18.12
C MET A 1 9.82 54.85 17.36
N PHE A 2 10.24 55.35 16.19
CA PHE A 2 11.58 55.30 15.56
C PHE A 2 12.23 53.91 15.39
N SER A 3 12.77 53.52 14.24
CA SER A 3 13.15 54.16 12.99
C SER A 3 13.46 53.10 11.92
N LEU A 4 13.08 53.43 10.71
CA LEU A 4 13.50 52.87 9.44
C LEU A 4 15.04 52.93 9.23
N SER A 5 15.62 51.97 8.56
CA SER A 5 16.77 52.22 7.70
C SER A 5 16.72 51.35 6.44
N LEU A 6 16.37 52.04 5.37
CA LEU A 6 16.60 51.69 3.97
C LEU A 6 18.07 51.90 3.62
N ARG A 7 18.72 50.97 2.89
CA ARG A 7 19.75 51.36 1.94
C ARG A 7 19.53 50.68 0.59
N ARG A 8 19.47 51.52 -0.38
CA ARG A 8 19.37 51.31 -1.83
C ARG A 8 20.77 51.22 -2.44
N VAL A 9 20.80 50.56 -3.61
CA VAL A 9 21.53 50.86 -4.88
C VAL A 9 22.96 50.39 -4.99
N SER A 10 23.28 49.56 -6.00
CA SER A 10 23.87 50.04 -7.24
C SER A 10 23.91 48.96 -8.31
N THR A 11 23.46 49.32 -9.49
CA THR A 11 23.60 48.68 -10.78
C THR A 11 25.03 48.85 -11.32
N ALA A 12 25.57 47.81 -11.98
CA ALA A 12 26.54 48.00 -13.06
C ALA A 12 26.48 46.88 -14.09
N ASP A 13 26.28 47.31 -15.28
CA ASP A 13 26.26 46.71 -16.60
C ASP A 13 27.67 46.25 -17.00
N GLY A 14 27.80 45.17 -17.79
CA GLY A 14 29.07 44.71 -18.28
C GLY A 14 28.96 43.58 -19.30
N ARG A 15 28.65 43.95 -20.54
CA ARG A 15 28.67 43.06 -21.72
C ARG A 15 30.10 42.56 -21.97
N GLY A 16 30.25 41.30 -22.34
CA GLY A 16 31.46 40.70 -22.89
C GLY A 16 31.15 39.46 -23.71
N ARG A 17 30.95 39.60 -25.00
CA ARG A 17 31.02 38.51 -25.99
C ARG A 17 32.46 38.22 -26.36
N LEU A 18 32.81 36.95 -26.52
CA LEU A 18 33.79 36.38 -27.47
C LEU A 18 33.50 34.87 -27.51
N ALA A 19 33.04 34.30 -28.56
CA ALA A 19 33.54 33.82 -29.85
C ALA A 19 34.44 32.59 -29.71
N CYS A 20 33.90 31.52 -30.26
CA CYS A 20 34.46 30.35 -30.95
C CYS A 20 35.96 30.05 -30.80
N ASP A 21 36.28 28.81 -30.47
CA ASP A 21 37.08 28.03 -31.40
C ASP A 21 36.82 26.53 -31.37
N SER A 22 36.83 25.96 -32.55
CA SER A 22 36.64 24.58 -32.94
C SER A 22 37.98 23.88 -33.04
N SER A 23 37.99 22.60 -32.77
CA SER A 23 38.76 21.56 -33.43
C SER A 23 39.47 20.60 -32.46
N GLN A 24 39.12 19.37 -32.50
CA GLN A 24 39.82 18.22 -33.08
C GLN A 24 39.36 16.91 -32.48
N ALA A 25 38.72 16.12 -33.31
CA ALA A 25 38.69 14.67 -33.15
C ALA A 25 39.98 14.09 -33.76
N PRO A 26 40.40 12.90 -33.36
CA PRO A 26 40.82 11.98 -34.40
C PRO A 26 40.07 10.64 -34.39
N ALA A 27 40.04 10.15 -35.64
CA ALA A 27 39.29 9.04 -36.17
C ALA A 27 39.89 7.66 -35.89
N CYS A 28 38.98 6.70 -36.00
CA CYS A 28 39.05 5.33 -36.52
C CYS A 28 40.37 4.60 -36.64
N ARG A 29 40.38 3.37 -36.18
CA ARG A 29 40.92 2.23 -36.96
C ARG A 29 40.04 0.98 -36.76
N GLU A 30 39.42 0.57 -37.86
CA GLU A 30 38.96 -0.79 -38.13
C GLU A 30 40.21 -1.67 -38.30
N ASP A 31 40.13 -2.90 -37.80
CA ASP A 31 40.90 -4.00 -38.34
C ASP A 31 40.06 -5.25 -38.44
N ARG A 32 39.86 -5.68 -39.68
CA ARG A 32 39.21 -6.94 -40.08
C ARG A 32 40.26 -8.02 -40.20
N GLY A 33 39.92 -9.21 -39.76
CA GLY A 33 40.73 -10.40 -40.02
C GLY A 33 40.00 -11.70 -39.71
N GLU A 34 39.29 -12.21 -40.69
CA GLU A 34 38.97 -13.64 -40.88
C GLU A 34 39.98 -14.25 -41.85
N PRO A 35 39.94 -15.57 -42.16
CA PRO A 35 39.70 -16.81 -41.39
C PRO A 35 40.84 -17.86 -41.67
N SER A 36 40.88 -18.97 -40.99
CA SER A 36 41.38 -20.19 -41.64
C SER A 36 40.90 -21.48 -40.93
N ALA A 37 40.45 -22.38 -41.77
CA ALA A 37 39.93 -23.72 -41.47
C ALA A 37 41.07 -24.76 -41.52
N SER A 38 40.90 -25.83 -40.78
CA SER A 38 41.23 -27.24 -41.08
C SER A 38 40.96 -28.04 -39.82
N GLY A 39 40.30 -29.17 -39.76
CA GLY A 39 40.08 -30.24 -40.68
C GLY A 39 40.49 -31.53 -40.01
N ARG A 40 39.59 -32.54 -40.06
CA ARG A 40 39.75 -34.02 -39.96
C ARG A 40 39.23 -34.64 -38.64
N ASN A 41 38.05 -35.27 -38.71
CA ASN A 41 37.79 -36.68 -39.02
C ASN A 41 38.40 -37.72 -38.09
N CYS A 42 37.49 -38.49 -37.45
CA CYS A 42 37.35 -39.95 -37.37
C CYS A 42 36.29 -40.25 -36.31
N GLY A 43 35.16 -40.85 -36.51
CA GLY A 43 34.79 -42.02 -37.27
C GLY A 43 34.86 -43.25 -36.41
N ALA A 44 33.71 -43.68 -35.77
CA ALA A 44 33.44 -45.11 -35.55
C ALA A 44 31.96 -45.29 -35.17
N ALA A 45 31.26 -45.97 -36.05
CA ALA A 45 29.94 -46.52 -35.84
C ALA A 45 30.05 -47.89 -35.13
N ALA A 46 29.13 -48.15 -34.19
CA ALA A 46 28.83 -49.52 -33.81
C ALA A 46 27.30 -49.69 -33.59
N ARG A 47 26.80 -50.72 -34.20
CA ARG A 47 25.38 -51.09 -34.38
C ARG A 47 24.80 -51.74 -33.11
N VAL A 48 23.52 -51.43 -32.89
CA VAL A 48 22.32 -52.28 -32.72
C VAL A 48 22.48 -53.59 -31.96
N SER A 49 21.76 -53.74 -30.84
CA SER A 49 20.95 -54.94 -30.61
C SER A 49 19.72 -54.59 -29.79
N ALA A 50 18.56 -55.05 -30.28
CA ALA A 50 17.25 -54.99 -29.63
C ALA A 50 17.19 -56.03 -28.52
N GLY A 51 16.54 -55.69 -27.41
CA GLY A 51 16.27 -56.69 -26.35
C GLY A 51 15.51 -56.07 -25.18
N GLY A 52 14.27 -56.49 -25.00
CA GLY A 52 13.65 -56.61 -23.68
C GLY A 52 12.84 -55.43 -23.16
N CYS A 53 11.55 -55.52 -23.40
CA CYS A 53 10.52 -54.87 -22.64
C CYS A 53 10.56 -55.35 -21.18
N GLU A 54 10.99 -54.50 -20.24
CA GLU A 54 10.77 -54.73 -18.82
C GLU A 54 10.10 -53.50 -18.20
N THR A 55 8.93 -53.75 -17.65
CA THR A 55 8.05 -52.84 -16.96
C THR A 55 8.74 -52.22 -15.75
N ALA A 56 8.93 -50.94 -15.76
CA ALA A 56 9.40 -50.17 -14.59
C ALA A 56 8.32 -50.16 -13.49
N PRO A 57 8.70 -50.34 -12.22
CA PRO A 57 7.75 -50.31 -11.11
C PRO A 57 7.24 -48.88 -10.87
N GLN A 58 5.92 -48.72 -10.84
CA GLN A 58 5.26 -47.55 -10.34
C GLN A 58 5.76 -47.21 -8.91
N ARG A 59 6.52 -46.12 -8.77
CA ARG A 59 6.83 -45.57 -7.46
C ARG A 59 5.52 -45.14 -6.82
N ARG A 60 5.08 -45.84 -5.78
CA ARG A 60 4.07 -45.38 -4.83
C ARG A 60 4.51 -44.02 -4.29
N LEU A 61 3.79 -42.96 -4.66
CA LEU A 61 3.88 -41.69 -4.00
C LEU A 61 3.54 -41.90 -2.51
N SER A 62 4.51 -41.57 -1.68
CA SER A 62 4.48 -41.82 -0.24
C SER A 62 3.25 -41.12 0.39
N ARG A 63 2.52 -41.86 1.20
CA ARG A 63 1.38 -41.41 2.02
C ARG A 63 1.68 -40.14 2.89
N GLY A 64 2.95 -39.77 3.04
CA GLY A 64 3.37 -38.61 3.81
C GLY A 64 2.99 -37.23 3.21
N GLY A 65 2.83 -37.14 1.89
CA GLY A 65 2.41 -35.88 1.23
C GLY A 65 0.93 -35.55 1.42
N GLU A 66 0.08 -36.58 1.43
CA GLU A 66 -1.36 -36.40 1.67
C GLU A 66 -1.69 -36.15 3.15
N GLU A 67 -0.95 -36.74 4.08
CA GLU A 67 -1.11 -36.42 5.51
C GLU A 67 -0.62 -35.03 5.87
N ALA A 68 0.47 -34.55 5.27
CA ALA A 68 0.92 -33.14 5.42
C ALA A 68 -0.09 -32.15 4.83
N ALA A 69 -0.67 -32.43 3.66
CA ALA A 69 -1.71 -31.62 3.06
C ALA A 69 -3.02 -31.63 3.87
N ARG A 70 -3.37 -32.79 4.47
CA ARG A 70 -4.54 -32.90 5.38
C ARG A 70 -4.28 -32.28 6.75
N ALA A 71 -3.04 -32.29 7.25
CA ALA A 71 -2.67 -31.59 8.48
C ALA A 71 -2.67 -30.06 8.30
N LEU A 72 -2.19 -29.54 7.15
CA LEU A 72 -2.32 -28.13 6.80
C LEU A 72 -3.79 -27.71 6.63
N SER A 73 -4.62 -28.54 6.00
CA SER A 73 -6.06 -28.25 5.85
C SER A 73 -6.81 -28.30 7.18
N ARG A 74 -6.42 -29.15 8.13
CA ARG A 74 -7.02 -29.21 9.48
C ARG A 74 -6.55 -28.07 10.38
N ALA A 75 -5.31 -27.59 10.26
CA ALA A 75 -4.84 -26.42 11.00
C ALA A 75 -5.50 -25.10 10.52
N THR A 76 -5.94 -25.05 9.26
CA THR A 76 -6.65 -23.89 8.69
C THR A 76 -8.15 -23.88 9.03
N LEU A 77 -8.74 -25.04 9.43
CA LEU A 77 -10.17 -25.20 9.68
C LEU A 77 -10.61 -24.95 11.13
N LEU A 78 -9.70 -24.68 12.08
CA LEU A 78 -10.03 -24.59 13.52
C LEU A 78 -9.79 -23.21 14.17
N ARG A 79 -9.66 -22.12 13.39
CA ARG A 79 -9.81 -20.78 13.94
C ARG A 79 -11.10 -20.17 13.48
N LEU A 80 -12.21 -20.60 14.11
CA LEU A 80 -13.49 -19.89 14.00
C LEU A 80 -13.26 -18.43 14.45
N PRO A 81 -13.69 -17.42 13.66
CA PRO A 81 -13.64 -16.04 14.11
C PRO A 81 -14.35 -15.93 15.45
N CYS A 82 -13.77 -15.20 16.38
CA CYS A 82 -14.36 -14.97 17.70
C CYS A 82 -15.87 -14.65 17.54
N PRO A 83 -16.79 -15.37 18.21
CA PRO A 83 -18.22 -15.21 18.01
C PRO A 83 -18.71 -13.77 18.24
N LEU A 84 -17.95 -12.98 19.04
CA LEU A 84 -18.15 -11.55 19.21
C LEU A 84 -17.99 -10.75 17.90
N TRP A 85 -17.04 -11.13 17.02
CA TRP A 85 -16.87 -10.48 15.73
C TRP A 85 -18.01 -10.78 14.74
N ALA A 86 -18.58 -11.98 14.79
CA ALA A 86 -19.73 -12.32 13.97
C ALA A 86 -20.99 -11.56 14.44
N ALA A 87 -21.26 -11.52 15.75
CA ALA A 87 -22.34 -10.73 16.34
C ALA A 87 -22.17 -9.23 16.07
N ALA A 88 -20.92 -8.75 16.09
CA ALA A 88 -20.55 -7.39 15.74
C ALA A 88 -21.00 -6.96 14.37
N ARG A 89 -20.68 -7.77 13.39
CA ARG A 89 -21.00 -7.47 11.99
C ARG A 89 -22.49 -7.33 11.77
N THR A 90 -23.27 -8.25 12.35
CA THR A 90 -24.73 -8.18 12.28
C THR A 90 -25.25 -6.91 12.92
N ALA A 91 -24.70 -6.50 14.08
CA ALA A 91 -25.08 -5.25 14.72
C ALA A 91 -24.63 -4.03 13.88
N MET A 92 -23.46 -4.06 13.25
CA MET A 92 -22.96 -2.96 12.42
C MET A 92 -23.67 -2.87 11.06
N SER A 93 -24.07 -3.99 10.46
CA SER A 93 -24.92 -3.96 9.25
C SER A 93 -26.33 -3.46 9.59
N LEU A 94 -26.87 -3.76 10.77
CA LEU A 94 -28.14 -3.19 11.26
C LEU A 94 -28.00 -1.68 11.56
N LEU A 95 -26.88 -1.22 12.10
CA LEU A 95 -26.60 0.21 12.32
C LEU A 95 -26.44 0.99 11.00
N SER A 96 -25.92 0.37 9.95
CA SER A 96 -25.86 0.99 8.61
C SER A 96 -27.26 1.10 7.96
N ALA A 97 -28.15 0.16 8.24
CA ALA A 97 -29.52 0.16 7.73
C ALA A 97 -30.47 1.09 8.50
N THR A 98 -30.05 1.69 9.62
CA THR A 98 -30.89 2.60 10.40
C THR A 98 -30.76 4.05 9.96
N LEU A 99 -31.83 4.85 10.16
CA LEU A 99 -31.91 6.30 9.92
C LEU A 99 -31.01 7.14 10.85
N LEU A 100 -30.00 6.55 11.48
CA LEU A 100 -29.09 7.26 12.38
C LEU A 100 -28.18 8.23 11.61
N PRO A 101 -27.95 9.44 12.13
CA PRO A 101 -26.98 10.37 11.55
C PRO A 101 -25.57 9.78 11.43
N PRO A 102 -24.79 10.13 10.41
CA PRO A 102 -23.43 9.62 10.20
C PRO A 102 -22.51 9.73 11.43
N LEU A 103 -22.66 10.79 12.20
CA LEU A 103 -21.97 11.01 13.47
C LEU A 103 -22.19 9.84 14.43
N LEU A 104 -23.46 9.51 14.71
CA LEU A 104 -23.81 8.46 15.69
C LEU A 104 -23.38 7.08 15.20
N ARG A 105 -23.45 6.81 13.90
CA ARG A 105 -22.98 5.54 13.31
C ARG A 105 -21.48 5.37 13.50
N VAL A 106 -20.67 6.40 13.24
CA VAL A 106 -19.22 6.35 13.40
C VAL A 106 -18.81 6.18 14.86
N TYR A 107 -19.47 6.88 15.78
CA TYR A 107 -19.21 6.68 17.22
C TYR A 107 -19.63 5.29 17.70
N ALA A 108 -20.77 4.78 17.28
CA ALA A 108 -21.20 3.42 17.61
C ALA A 108 -20.23 2.36 17.07
N ALA A 109 -19.76 2.54 15.82
CA ALA A 109 -18.71 1.70 15.24
C ALA A 109 -17.37 1.80 16.02
N GLY A 110 -17.00 3.00 16.45
CA GLY A 110 -15.82 3.23 17.28
C GLY A 110 -15.90 2.56 18.65
N VAL A 111 -17.00 2.74 19.37
CA VAL A 111 -17.26 2.08 20.67
C VAL A 111 -17.23 0.56 20.49
N TRP A 112 -17.91 0.07 19.47
CA TRP A 112 -17.89 -1.35 19.16
C TRP A 112 -16.49 -1.88 18.86
N ALA A 113 -15.72 -1.20 18.01
CA ALA A 113 -14.33 -1.58 17.71
C ALA A 113 -13.47 -1.62 18.97
N LEU A 114 -13.64 -0.68 19.90
CA LEU A 114 -12.97 -0.67 21.20
C LEU A 114 -13.38 -1.90 22.07
N LEU A 115 -14.66 -2.21 22.16
CA LEU A 115 -15.13 -3.38 22.90
C LEU A 115 -14.60 -4.68 22.28
N ALA A 116 -14.70 -4.82 20.96
CA ALA A 116 -14.13 -5.96 20.25
C ALA A 116 -12.63 -6.10 20.48
N GLN A 117 -11.91 -4.98 20.51
CA GLN A 117 -10.45 -4.93 20.74
C GLN A 117 -10.10 -5.38 22.15
N LEU A 118 -10.89 -5.03 23.18
CA LEU A 118 -10.68 -5.46 24.57
C LEU A 118 -10.78 -6.98 24.75
N PHE A 119 -11.73 -7.59 24.05
CA PHE A 119 -11.96 -9.04 24.15
C PHE A 119 -11.14 -9.84 23.13
N SER A 120 -10.42 -9.17 22.22
CA SER A 120 -9.52 -9.81 21.27
C SER A 120 -8.13 -10.02 21.88
N ARG A 121 -7.50 -11.16 21.57
CA ARG A 121 -6.09 -11.36 21.93
C ARG A 121 -5.23 -10.32 21.18
N ARG A 122 -4.27 -9.75 21.86
CA ARG A 122 -3.28 -8.86 21.22
C ARG A 122 -2.49 -9.67 20.20
N PHE A 123 -2.40 -9.13 19.00
CA PHE A 123 -1.63 -9.75 17.93
C PHE A 123 -0.15 -9.41 18.14
N ALA A 124 0.66 -10.43 18.37
CA ALA A 124 2.11 -10.31 18.38
C ALA A 124 2.66 -10.67 17.01
N LEU A 125 3.51 -9.82 16.45
CA LEU A 125 4.18 -10.10 15.19
C LEU A 125 5.06 -11.34 15.32
N PRO A 126 4.93 -12.33 14.41
CA PRO A 126 5.88 -13.43 14.34
C PRO A 126 7.27 -12.92 13.90
N ALA A 127 8.28 -13.71 14.10
CA ALA A 127 9.59 -13.46 13.51
C ALA A 127 9.51 -13.65 11.99
N PHE A 128 10.01 -12.66 11.23
CA PHE A 128 10.06 -12.73 9.78
C PHE A 128 11.48 -13.04 9.30
N PRO A 129 11.60 -13.72 8.15
CA PRO A 129 12.90 -13.87 7.50
C PRO A 129 13.43 -12.51 7.06
N SER A 130 14.73 -12.39 6.92
CA SER A 130 15.39 -11.22 6.36
C SER A 130 14.81 -10.87 4.98
N GLN A 131 14.63 -9.59 4.74
CA GLN A 131 14.05 -9.04 3.52
C GLN A 131 15.06 -8.19 2.73
N HIS A 132 16.35 -8.49 2.86
CA HIS A 132 17.41 -7.80 2.12
C HIS A 132 17.14 -7.81 0.60
N GLY A 133 17.45 -6.69 -0.04
CA GLY A 133 17.25 -6.52 -1.49
C GLY A 133 15.83 -6.10 -1.88
N LYS A 134 14.84 -6.18 -0.97
CA LYS A 134 13.49 -5.67 -1.24
C LYS A 134 13.38 -4.17 -0.96
N VAL A 135 12.53 -3.51 -1.71
CA VAL A 135 12.23 -2.07 -1.59
C VAL A 135 10.78 -1.88 -1.19
N ALA A 136 10.55 -1.05 -0.18
CA ALA A 136 9.21 -0.69 0.30
C ALA A 136 8.98 0.81 0.22
N VAL A 137 7.81 1.23 -0.27
CA VAL A 137 7.31 2.61 -0.20
C VAL A 137 6.19 2.67 0.82
N ILE A 138 6.29 3.59 1.79
CA ILE A 138 5.29 3.78 2.84
C ILE A 138 4.80 5.23 2.84
N THR A 139 3.52 5.44 2.55
CA THR A 139 2.91 6.76 2.67
C THR A 139 2.65 7.10 4.13
N GLY A 140 2.96 8.34 4.53
CA GLY A 140 2.84 8.76 5.93
C GLY A 140 3.79 8.00 6.86
N GLY A 141 4.94 7.55 6.35
CA GLY A 141 5.92 6.74 7.05
C GLY A 141 6.76 7.48 8.11
N ALA A 142 6.57 8.81 8.26
CA ALA A 142 7.38 9.63 9.16
C ALA A 142 6.88 9.63 10.62
N LYS A 143 5.64 9.24 10.89
CA LYS A 143 5.05 9.26 12.24
C LYS A 143 3.99 8.19 12.49
N GLY A 144 3.67 7.97 13.76
CA GLY A 144 2.64 7.04 14.19
C GLY A 144 2.86 5.63 13.68
N MET A 145 1.79 4.97 13.19
CA MET A 145 1.87 3.60 12.65
C MET A 145 2.81 3.49 11.46
N GLY A 146 2.81 4.52 10.58
CA GLY A 146 3.69 4.54 9.41
C GLY A 146 5.16 4.52 9.81
N TYR A 147 5.55 5.30 10.84
CA TYR A 147 6.91 5.28 11.40
C TYR A 147 7.27 3.89 11.95
N CYS A 148 6.38 3.28 12.76
CA CYS A 148 6.62 1.95 13.30
C CYS A 148 6.76 0.90 12.19
N THR A 149 5.95 1.02 11.11
CA THR A 149 6.05 0.17 9.93
C THR A 149 7.38 0.38 9.21
N SER A 150 7.77 1.63 8.93
CA SER A 150 9.04 1.97 8.27
C SER A 150 10.24 1.45 9.06
N ARG A 151 10.24 1.66 10.37
CA ARG A 151 11.27 1.17 11.28
C ARG A 151 11.37 -0.35 11.29
N HIS A 152 10.24 -1.05 11.34
CA HIS A 152 10.23 -2.52 11.37
C HIS A 152 10.72 -3.13 10.05
N LEU A 153 10.25 -2.63 8.89
CA LEU A 153 10.70 -3.10 7.59
C LEU A 153 12.19 -2.78 7.37
N SER A 154 12.67 -1.65 7.89
CA SER A 154 14.10 -1.32 7.90
C SER A 154 14.91 -2.32 8.72
N ARG A 155 14.43 -2.75 9.91
CA ARG A 155 15.07 -3.81 10.71
C ARG A 155 15.14 -5.17 9.99
N LEU A 156 14.18 -5.44 9.12
CA LEU A 156 14.20 -6.63 8.25
C LEU A 156 15.17 -6.51 7.07
N GLY A 157 15.86 -5.37 6.91
CA GLY A 157 16.86 -5.12 5.88
C GLY A 157 16.30 -4.61 4.56
N MET A 158 15.03 -4.19 4.50
CA MET A 158 14.46 -3.56 3.30
C MET A 158 15.06 -2.17 3.07
N HIS A 159 15.13 -1.77 1.79
CA HIS A 159 15.29 -0.38 1.41
C HIS A 159 13.93 0.31 1.57
N VAL A 160 13.82 1.27 2.48
CA VAL A 160 12.56 1.92 2.86
C VAL A 160 12.52 3.34 2.33
N ILE A 161 11.50 3.64 1.53
CA ILE A 161 11.21 4.99 1.05
C ILE A 161 9.98 5.52 1.81
N ILE A 162 10.19 6.55 2.61
CA ILE A 162 9.14 7.26 3.33
C ILE A 162 8.59 8.34 2.41
N ALA A 163 7.28 8.25 2.10
CA ALA A 163 6.56 9.26 1.33
C ALA A 163 5.69 10.11 2.27
N GLY A 164 5.84 11.42 2.24
CA GLY A 164 5.09 12.33 3.10
C GLY A 164 5.19 13.79 2.64
N ASN A 165 4.33 14.66 3.18
CA ASN A 165 4.27 16.06 2.79
C ASN A 165 5.05 17.01 3.71
N ASN A 166 5.66 16.50 4.78
CA ASN A 166 6.47 17.29 5.70
C ASN A 166 7.93 16.84 5.62
N GLU A 167 8.76 17.60 4.92
CA GLU A 167 10.19 17.35 4.70
C GLU A 167 10.96 17.20 6.02
N ARG A 168 10.73 18.12 6.95
CA ARG A 168 11.46 18.13 8.24
C ARG A 168 11.16 16.87 9.05
N GLU A 169 9.86 16.52 9.23
CA GLU A 169 9.46 15.30 9.93
C GLU A 169 9.99 14.05 9.21
N GLY A 170 9.99 14.07 7.87
CA GLY A 170 10.49 12.97 7.05
C GLY A 170 11.97 12.72 7.24
N GLN A 171 12.80 13.76 7.16
CA GLN A 171 14.25 13.66 7.35
C GLN A 171 14.63 13.26 8.78
N GLU A 172 13.91 13.77 9.79
CA GLU A 172 14.10 13.36 11.16
C GLU A 172 13.78 11.88 11.37
N ALA A 173 12.67 11.40 10.81
CA ALA A 173 12.31 9.98 10.85
C ALA A 173 13.38 9.10 10.19
N VAL A 174 13.89 9.50 9.01
CA VAL A 174 14.98 8.78 8.32
C VAL A 174 16.20 8.66 9.22
N ARG A 175 16.65 9.78 9.81
CA ARG A 175 17.81 9.78 10.69
C ARG A 175 17.62 8.82 11.86
N THR A 176 16.52 8.95 12.57
CA THR A 176 16.22 8.11 13.75
C THR A 176 16.11 6.63 13.40
N ILE A 177 15.44 6.29 12.27
CA ILE A 177 15.32 4.90 11.84
C ILE A 177 16.68 4.32 11.47
N ARG A 178 17.55 5.07 10.77
CA ARG A 178 18.90 4.61 10.44
C ARG A 178 19.72 4.34 11.71
N GLU A 179 19.69 5.26 12.67
CA GLU A 179 20.37 5.10 13.97
C GLU A 179 19.87 3.86 14.75
N GLU A 180 18.53 3.66 14.81
CA GLU A 180 17.93 2.54 15.56
C GLU A 180 18.09 1.17 14.87
N THR A 181 18.16 1.15 13.55
CA THR A 181 18.13 -0.11 12.78
C THR A 181 19.46 -0.46 12.15
N LEU A 182 20.42 0.45 12.16
CA LEU A 182 21.72 0.35 11.48
C LEU A 182 21.58 0.06 9.97
N ASN A 183 20.47 0.49 9.39
CA ASN A 183 20.17 0.33 7.98
C ASN A 183 20.19 1.70 7.27
N GLU A 184 21.25 1.96 6.53
CA GLU A 184 21.42 3.22 5.79
C GLU A 184 20.45 3.36 4.60
N LYS A 185 19.78 2.28 4.19
CA LYS A 185 18.83 2.27 3.06
C LYS A 185 17.43 2.72 3.50
N VAL A 186 17.35 3.88 4.12
CA VAL A 186 16.08 4.54 4.46
C VAL A 186 16.14 5.96 3.91
N GLU A 187 15.15 6.36 3.13
CA GLU A 187 15.12 7.65 2.47
C GLU A 187 13.74 8.28 2.59
N PHE A 188 13.71 9.60 2.51
CA PHE A 188 12.48 10.38 2.39
C PHE A 188 12.37 10.99 0.99
N ILE A 189 11.17 10.92 0.42
CA ILE A 189 10.83 11.64 -0.81
C ILE A 189 9.49 12.36 -0.57
N HIS A 190 9.45 13.64 -0.89
CA HIS A 190 8.25 14.46 -0.73
C HIS A 190 7.10 13.92 -1.57
N CYS A 191 5.93 13.72 -0.93
CA CYS A 191 4.68 13.29 -1.56
C CYS A 191 3.49 13.85 -0.79
N ASP A 192 2.78 14.80 -1.35
CA ASP A 192 1.49 15.24 -0.85
C ASP A 192 0.36 14.51 -1.58
N LEU A 193 -0.34 13.64 -0.85
CA LEU A 193 -1.46 12.86 -1.40
C LEU A 193 -2.72 13.71 -1.67
N ALA A 194 -2.77 14.95 -1.19
CA ALA A 194 -3.81 15.90 -1.53
C ALA A 194 -3.54 16.63 -2.86
N SER A 195 -2.43 16.32 -3.56
CA SER A 195 -2.03 16.91 -4.82
C SER A 195 -1.66 15.85 -5.83
N MET A 196 -2.44 15.70 -6.88
CA MET A 196 -2.15 14.75 -7.96
C MET A 196 -0.84 15.06 -8.68
N LYS A 197 -0.49 16.34 -8.77
CA LYS A 197 0.80 16.79 -9.31
C LYS A 197 1.97 16.33 -8.42
N SER A 198 1.84 16.46 -7.10
CA SER A 198 2.85 16.01 -6.15
C SER A 198 3.05 14.49 -6.22
N ILE A 199 1.97 13.72 -6.31
CA ILE A 199 2.02 12.26 -6.46
C ILE A 199 2.77 11.86 -7.74
N ARG A 200 2.47 12.48 -8.88
CA ARG A 200 3.15 12.22 -10.15
C ARG A 200 4.65 12.54 -10.05
N ASN A 201 5.00 13.68 -9.45
CA ASN A 201 6.39 14.07 -9.22
C ASN A 201 7.13 13.08 -8.32
N PHE A 202 6.49 12.63 -7.24
CA PHE A 202 7.04 11.59 -6.36
C PHE A 202 7.37 10.31 -7.14
N VAL A 203 6.43 9.83 -7.97
CA VAL A 203 6.64 8.63 -8.79
C VAL A 203 7.78 8.82 -9.80
N LEU A 204 7.90 10.01 -10.42
CA LEU A 204 9.01 10.33 -11.31
C LEU A 204 10.36 10.29 -10.57
N GLN A 205 10.44 10.89 -9.39
CA GLN A 205 11.65 10.87 -8.56
C GLN A 205 12.02 9.44 -8.13
N PHE A 206 11.03 8.63 -7.76
CA PHE A 206 11.27 7.22 -7.41
C PHE A 206 11.77 6.43 -8.63
N LYS A 207 11.15 6.58 -9.80
CA LYS A 207 11.57 5.91 -11.04
C LYS A 207 12.99 6.30 -11.46
N ALA A 208 13.39 7.55 -11.27
CA ALA A 208 14.75 8.02 -11.56
C ALA A 208 15.84 7.33 -10.71
N LYS A 209 15.47 6.73 -9.57
CA LYS A 209 16.40 5.94 -8.74
C LYS A 209 16.68 4.54 -9.30
N ASN A 210 15.94 4.09 -10.31
CA ASN A 210 16.05 2.74 -10.90
C ASN A 210 15.97 1.62 -9.85
N LEU A 211 15.17 1.83 -8.80
CA LEU A 211 14.93 0.83 -7.76
C LEU A 211 13.72 -0.03 -8.12
N PRO A 212 13.73 -1.35 -7.84
CA PRO A 212 12.52 -2.18 -7.91
C PRO A 212 11.53 -1.76 -6.81
N LEU A 213 10.26 -2.12 -6.94
CA LEU A 213 9.25 -1.88 -5.92
C LEU A 213 8.57 -3.20 -5.53
N HIS A 214 8.85 -3.70 -4.34
CA HIS A 214 8.30 -4.97 -3.85
C HIS A 214 7.10 -4.79 -2.94
N VAL A 215 7.05 -3.69 -2.18
CA VAL A 215 5.98 -3.43 -1.22
C VAL A 215 5.53 -1.97 -1.32
N LEU A 216 4.23 -1.76 -1.52
CA LEU A 216 3.59 -0.44 -1.43
C LEU A 216 2.61 -0.45 -0.26
N ILE A 217 2.82 0.43 0.73
CA ILE A 217 1.92 0.57 1.88
C ILE A 217 1.21 1.92 1.81
N ASN A 218 -0.07 1.88 1.46
CA ASN A 218 -0.99 3.00 1.45
C ASN A 218 -1.49 3.24 2.89
N ASN A 219 -0.70 3.96 3.70
CA ASN A 219 -0.96 4.13 5.13
C ASN A 219 -1.39 5.55 5.50
N ALA A 220 -0.95 6.59 4.79
CA ALA A 220 -1.30 7.97 5.11
C ALA A 220 -2.80 8.20 5.17
N GLY A 221 -3.23 9.15 5.99
CA GLY A 221 -4.64 9.53 6.06
C GLY A 221 -4.91 10.67 7.01
N VAL A 222 -6.03 11.34 6.76
CA VAL A 222 -6.59 12.39 7.63
C VAL A 222 -7.95 11.95 8.14
N MET A 223 -8.33 12.44 9.30
CA MET A 223 -9.62 12.13 9.93
C MET A 223 -10.21 13.37 10.58
N LEU A 224 -11.52 13.53 10.44
CA LEU A 224 -12.31 14.61 11.05
C LEU A 224 -11.78 16.01 10.75
N VAL A 225 -11.20 16.20 9.56
CA VAL A 225 -10.84 17.54 9.09
C VAL A 225 -12.11 18.34 8.76
N PRO A 226 -12.09 19.67 8.92
CA PRO A 226 -13.17 20.53 8.43
C PRO A 226 -13.40 20.32 6.95
N LYS A 227 -14.58 20.74 6.43
CA LYS A 227 -14.84 20.70 5.00
C LYS A 227 -13.81 21.56 4.26
N ARG A 228 -12.91 20.88 3.55
CA ARG A 228 -11.89 21.49 2.70
C ARG A 228 -11.80 20.72 1.40
N MET A 229 -11.40 21.42 0.35
CA MET A 229 -11.11 20.81 -0.95
C MET A 229 -9.61 20.73 -1.14
N THR A 230 -9.15 19.67 -1.81
CA THR A 230 -7.77 19.57 -2.29
C THR A 230 -7.53 20.58 -3.41
N GLU A 231 -6.28 20.79 -3.81
CA GLU A 231 -5.96 21.66 -4.95
C GLU A 231 -6.57 21.15 -6.26
N ASP A 232 -6.83 19.85 -6.36
CA ASP A 232 -7.48 19.21 -7.52
C ASP A 232 -9.02 19.26 -7.44
N GLY A 233 -9.61 19.94 -6.43
CA GLY A 233 -11.04 20.15 -6.28
C GLY A 233 -11.82 18.97 -5.69
N PHE A 234 -11.18 18.07 -4.94
CA PHE A 234 -11.84 16.95 -4.25
C PHE A 234 -11.97 17.23 -2.75
N GLU A 235 -13.03 16.67 -2.12
CA GLU A 235 -13.16 16.67 -0.67
C GLU A 235 -11.94 15.99 -0.04
N GLU A 236 -11.36 16.58 1.02
CA GLU A 236 -10.03 16.23 1.52
C GLU A 236 -9.90 14.79 2.00
N HIS A 237 -10.92 14.21 2.68
CA HIS A 237 -10.86 12.80 3.07
C HIS A 237 -10.89 11.87 1.85
N PHE A 238 -11.78 12.13 0.91
CA PHE A 238 -11.87 11.32 -0.30
C PHE A 238 -10.67 11.53 -1.21
N GLY A 239 -10.22 12.77 -1.36
CA GLY A 239 -9.06 13.14 -2.17
C GLY A 239 -7.76 12.53 -1.65
N LEU A 240 -7.42 12.79 -0.39
CA LEU A 240 -6.15 12.34 0.19
C LEU A 240 -6.16 10.85 0.55
N ASN A 241 -7.19 10.40 1.33
CA ASN A 241 -7.18 9.03 1.83
C ASN A 241 -7.36 8.02 0.70
N TYR A 242 -8.20 8.34 -0.30
CA TYR A 242 -8.57 7.39 -1.33
C TYR A 242 -7.99 7.73 -2.71
N LEU A 243 -8.36 8.85 -3.35
CA LEU A 243 -7.94 9.15 -4.73
C LEU A 243 -6.43 9.28 -4.87
N GLY A 244 -5.75 9.86 -3.87
CA GLY A 244 -4.30 9.96 -3.85
C GLY A 244 -3.63 8.59 -3.85
N HIS A 245 -4.12 7.65 -3.05
CA HIS A 245 -3.62 6.28 -3.03
C HIS A 245 -4.01 5.48 -4.28
N PHE A 246 -5.21 5.72 -4.81
CA PHE A 246 -5.63 5.15 -6.09
C PHE A 246 -4.67 5.55 -7.21
N LEU A 247 -4.39 6.85 -7.35
CA LEU A 247 -3.44 7.36 -8.35
C LEU A 247 -2.04 6.78 -8.14
N LEU A 248 -1.52 6.87 -6.91
CA LEU A 248 -0.19 6.38 -6.56
C LEU A 248 0.00 4.91 -6.91
N THR A 249 -0.97 4.07 -6.52
CA THR A 249 -0.93 2.63 -6.78
C THR A 249 -0.96 2.33 -8.27
N ASN A 250 -1.84 3.01 -9.04
CA ASN A 250 -1.90 2.80 -10.49
C ASN A 250 -0.62 3.24 -11.21
N LEU A 251 0.04 4.30 -10.75
CA LEU A 251 1.33 4.74 -11.31
C LEU A 251 2.49 3.79 -11.01
N PHE A 252 2.37 3.00 -9.93
CA PHE A 252 3.37 2.02 -9.51
C PHE A 252 3.07 0.57 -9.93
N VAL A 253 1.86 0.29 -10.46
CA VAL A 253 1.44 -1.09 -10.73
C VAL A 253 2.38 -1.84 -11.65
N GLU A 254 2.91 -1.20 -12.68
CA GLU A 254 3.86 -1.84 -13.61
C GLU A 254 5.18 -2.17 -12.93
N MET A 255 5.72 -1.27 -12.10
CA MET A 255 6.94 -1.53 -11.32
C MET A 255 6.76 -2.67 -10.31
N LEU A 256 5.57 -2.76 -9.69
CA LEU A 256 5.22 -3.87 -8.81
C LEU A 256 5.18 -5.20 -9.58
N LYS A 257 4.62 -5.20 -10.80
CA LYS A 257 4.58 -6.38 -11.67
C LYS A 257 5.99 -6.83 -12.08
N GLU A 258 6.86 -5.90 -12.44
CA GLU A 258 8.25 -6.16 -12.82
C GLU A 258 9.09 -6.67 -11.64
N SER A 259 8.77 -6.22 -10.43
CA SER A 259 9.51 -6.61 -9.22
C SER A 259 9.00 -7.91 -8.60
N GLY A 260 7.73 -8.27 -8.84
CA GLY A 260 7.12 -9.50 -8.35
C GLY A 260 7.60 -10.72 -9.14
N ARG A 261 7.64 -11.87 -8.45
CA ARG A 261 7.97 -13.17 -9.02
C ARG A 261 6.93 -14.19 -8.55
N GLN A 262 6.83 -15.34 -9.23
CA GLN A 262 5.87 -16.39 -8.88
C GLN A 262 6.08 -16.97 -7.48
N ASP A 263 7.33 -16.97 -7.01
CA ASP A 263 7.75 -17.44 -5.69
C ASP A 263 7.88 -16.31 -4.65
N CYS A 264 7.74 -15.05 -5.08
CA CYS A 264 7.89 -13.87 -4.24
C CYS A 264 7.09 -12.69 -4.83
N SER A 265 5.80 -12.67 -4.56
CA SER A 265 4.89 -11.66 -5.08
C SER A 265 5.20 -10.26 -4.51
N ALA A 266 5.10 -9.24 -5.34
CA ALA A 266 5.03 -7.87 -4.83
C ALA A 266 3.69 -7.63 -4.12
N ARG A 267 3.65 -6.68 -3.18
CA ARG A 267 2.50 -6.52 -2.28
C ARG A 267 2.03 -5.08 -2.20
N VAL A 268 0.72 -4.90 -2.34
CA VAL A 268 0.03 -3.64 -2.03
C VAL A 268 -0.75 -3.83 -0.74
N VAL A 269 -0.45 -3.04 0.28
CA VAL A 269 -1.12 -3.06 1.58
C VAL A 269 -1.85 -1.74 1.77
N THR A 270 -3.17 -1.78 1.89
CA THR A 270 -4.01 -0.59 2.02
C THR A 270 -4.59 -0.50 3.43
N VAL A 271 -4.24 0.56 4.16
CA VAL A 271 -4.70 0.76 5.54
C VAL A 271 -6.09 1.38 5.55
N SER A 272 -7.09 0.57 5.89
CA SER A 272 -8.47 0.98 6.09
C SER A 272 -8.76 1.28 7.58
N SER A 273 -9.97 1.02 8.05
CA SER A 273 -10.43 1.21 9.43
C SER A 273 -11.77 0.52 9.62
N ALA A 274 -12.13 0.15 10.85
CA ALA A 274 -13.46 -0.33 11.21
C ALA A 274 -14.61 0.62 10.80
N THR A 275 -14.32 1.91 10.60
CA THR A 275 -15.33 2.87 10.11
C THR A 275 -15.88 2.57 8.72
N HIS A 276 -15.18 1.74 7.92
CA HIS A 276 -15.69 1.30 6.61
C HIS A 276 -17.01 0.53 6.71
N TYR A 277 -17.30 -0.13 7.85
CA TYR A 277 -18.57 -0.86 8.06
C TYR A 277 -19.78 0.05 8.06
N VAL A 278 -19.61 1.32 8.39
CA VAL A 278 -20.69 2.34 8.43
C VAL A 278 -20.53 3.39 7.34
N GLY A 279 -19.58 3.18 6.42
CA GLY A 279 -19.38 4.02 5.24
C GLY A 279 -20.51 3.84 4.23
N GLU A 280 -20.93 4.95 3.63
CA GLU A 280 -21.83 4.97 2.48
C GLU A 280 -21.09 5.56 1.29
N LEU A 281 -21.18 4.91 0.14
CA LEU A 281 -20.57 5.41 -1.08
C LEU A 281 -21.66 5.82 -2.07
N ARG A 282 -21.86 7.13 -2.20
CA ARG A 282 -22.77 7.74 -3.16
C ARG A 282 -21.98 8.40 -4.25
N LEU A 283 -21.79 7.68 -5.35
CA LEU A 283 -20.92 8.14 -6.45
C LEU A 283 -21.43 9.43 -7.10
N ASP A 284 -22.75 9.65 -7.12
CA ASP A 284 -23.39 10.82 -7.71
C ASP A 284 -23.21 12.10 -6.86
N GLU A 285 -22.98 11.91 -5.55
CA GLU A 285 -22.88 13.01 -4.58
C GLU A 285 -21.43 13.31 -4.14
N LEU A 286 -20.42 12.61 -4.71
CA LEU A 286 -19.02 12.73 -4.27
C LEU A 286 -18.49 14.17 -4.29
N GLN A 287 -19.02 15.03 -5.16
CA GLN A 287 -18.58 16.42 -5.29
C GLN A 287 -19.64 17.43 -4.85
N ASN A 288 -20.92 17.05 -4.79
CA ASN A 288 -22.06 17.97 -4.64
C ASN A 288 -22.97 17.65 -3.47
N SER A 289 -22.47 17.02 -2.39
CA SER A 289 -23.32 16.76 -1.23
C SER A 289 -23.80 18.05 -0.58
N CYS A 290 -25.13 18.23 -0.51
CA CYS A 290 -25.78 19.33 0.20
C CYS A 290 -25.53 19.27 1.71
N TYR A 291 -25.24 18.09 2.25
CA TYR A 291 -25.00 17.87 3.67
C TYR A 291 -23.63 17.20 3.87
N TYR A 292 -22.69 17.94 4.41
CA TYR A 292 -21.35 17.46 4.73
C TYR A 292 -21.25 16.99 6.18
N SER A 293 -20.70 15.79 6.37
CA SER A 293 -20.29 15.27 7.67
C SER A 293 -18.87 14.75 7.59
N SER A 294 -17.95 15.32 8.38
CA SER A 294 -16.55 14.87 8.42
C SER A 294 -16.42 13.39 8.85
N HIS A 295 -17.35 12.89 9.66
CA HIS A 295 -17.43 11.48 10.06
C HIS A 295 -17.87 10.60 8.89
N GLY A 296 -18.90 11.04 8.15
CA GLY A 296 -19.38 10.33 6.95
C GLY A 296 -18.32 10.32 5.86
N ALA A 297 -17.68 11.46 5.57
CA ALA A 297 -16.62 11.57 4.57
C ALA A 297 -15.41 10.67 4.90
N TYR A 298 -15.00 10.61 6.16
CA TYR A 298 -13.96 9.69 6.60
C TYR A 298 -14.38 8.23 6.40
N ALA A 299 -15.57 7.83 6.87
CA ALA A 299 -16.06 6.47 6.73
C ALA A 299 -16.19 6.07 5.24
N GLN A 300 -16.70 6.98 4.39
CA GLN A 300 -16.77 6.81 2.94
C GLN A 300 -15.38 6.57 2.34
N SER A 301 -14.38 7.37 2.70
CA SER A 301 -13.01 7.22 2.19
C SER A 301 -12.41 5.86 2.58
N LYS A 302 -12.72 5.35 3.79
CA LYS A 302 -12.24 4.05 4.26
C LYS A 302 -12.96 2.87 3.61
N LEU A 303 -14.25 3.01 3.28
CA LEU A 303 -14.98 2.03 2.46
C LEU A 303 -14.43 2.01 1.03
N ALA A 304 -14.20 3.17 0.43
CA ALA A 304 -13.63 3.27 -0.92
C ALA A 304 -12.27 2.56 -1.04
N LEU A 305 -11.42 2.63 0.01
CA LEU A 305 -10.14 1.92 0.04
C LEU A 305 -10.32 0.38 0.03
N VAL A 306 -11.33 -0.15 0.69
CA VAL A 306 -11.60 -1.61 0.68
C VAL A 306 -12.10 -2.04 -0.69
N LEU A 307 -13.10 -1.33 -1.25
CA LEU A 307 -13.63 -1.58 -2.60
C LEU A 307 -12.51 -1.53 -3.66
N PHE A 308 -11.67 -0.51 -3.59
CA PHE A 308 -10.48 -0.36 -4.45
C PHE A 308 -9.54 -1.55 -4.35
N THR A 309 -9.24 -2.00 -3.14
CA THR A 309 -8.30 -3.10 -2.91
C THR A 309 -8.82 -4.39 -3.55
N TYR A 310 -10.12 -4.67 -3.43
CA TYR A 310 -10.75 -5.84 -4.05
C TYR A 310 -10.76 -5.74 -5.58
N GLN A 311 -11.16 -4.59 -6.13
CA GLN A 311 -11.12 -4.38 -7.57
C GLN A 311 -9.70 -4.47 -8.14
N LEU A 312 -8.71 -3.90 -7.45
CA LEU A 312 -7.31 -4.03 -7.82
C LEU A 312 -6.88 -5.49 -7.87
N GLN A 313 -7.23 -6.28 -6.83
CA GLN A 313 -6.90 -7.71 -6.82
C GLN A 313 -7.58 -8.47 -7.96
N HIS A 314 -8.82 -8.14 -8.30
CA HIS A 314 -9.49 -8.73 -9.47
C HIS A 314 -8.71 -8.47 -10.76
N HIS A 315 -8.25 -7.23 -10.99
CA HIS A 315 -7.43 -6.88 -12.14
C HIS A 315 -6.08 -7.62 -12.15
N LEU A 316 -5.41 -7.70 -11.01
CA LEU A 316 -4.13 -8.40 -10.87
C LEU A 316 -4.27 -9.91 -11.14
N THR A 317 -5.34 -10.52 -10.62
CA THR A 317 -5.62 -11.95 -10.82
C THR A 317 -5.97 -12.24 -12.28
N ALA A 318 -6.81 -11.42 -12.92
CA ALA A 318 -7.20 -11.58 -14.32
C ALA A 318 -5.99 -11.51 -15.26
N THR A 319 -4.98 -10.73 -14.93
CA THR A 319 -3.73 -10.59 -15.68
C THR A 319 -2.62 -11.54 -15.22
N ARG A 320 -2.88 -12.42 -14.26
CA ARG A 320 -1.92 -13.40 -13.68
C ARG A 320 -0.61 -12.74 -13.22
N CYS A 321 -0.71 -11.51 -12.72
CA CYS A 321 0.47 -10.79 -12.26
C CYS A 321 0.94 -11.30 -10.89
N PRO A 322 2.24 -11.37 -10.63
CA PRO A 322 2.79 -11.75 -9.34
C PRO A 322 2.74 -10.57 -8.35
N VAL A 323 1.55 -10.01 -8.15
CA VAL A 323 1.27 -8.91 -7.24
C VAL A 323 0.00 -9.23 -6.45
N THR A 324 0.02 -9.00 -5.16
CA THR A 324 -1.14 -9.16 -4.29
C THR A 324 -1.55 -7.84 -3.66
N ALA A 325 -2.86 -7.63 -3.49
CA ALA A 325 -3.42 -6.45 -2.83
C ALA A 325 -4.31 -6.88 -1.67
N ASN A 326 -4.02 -6.36 -0.47
CA ASN A 326 -4.78 -6.65 0.75
C ASN A 326 -5.12 -5.37 1.50
N ALA A 327 -6.32 -5.31 2.08
CA ALA A 327 -6.74 -4.25 2.99
C ALA A 327 -6.48 -4.67 4.43
N VAL A 328 -6.03 -3.73 5.27
CA VAL A 328 -5.74 -3.99 6.68
C VAL A 328 -6.47 -3.01 7.59
N ASP A 329 -6.93 -3.50 8.73
CA ASP A 329 -7.49 -2.69 9.81
C ASP A 329 -6.50 -2.69 10.99
N PRO A 330 -5.98 -1.53 11.37
CA PRO A 330 -5.09 -1.42 12.52
C PRO A 330 -5.82 -1.54 13.86
N GLY A 331 -7.15 -1.44 13.87
CA GLY A 331 -7.96 -1.21 15.06
C GLY A 331 -7.94 0.25 15.51
N VAL A 332 -8.34 0.51 16.75
CA VAL A 332 -8.34 1.86 17.33
C VAL A 332 -6.97 2.13 17.95
N VAL A 333 -6.19 2.98 17.30
CA VAL A 333 -4.77 3.22 17.63
C VAL A 333 -4.57 4.64 18.15
N ASN A 334 -3.80 4.80 19.22
CA ASN A 334 -3.47 6.11 19.78
C ASN A 334 -2.43 6.84 18.91
N THR A 335 -2.90 7.62 17.93
CA THR A 335 -2.06 8.41 17.03
C THR A 335 -2.54 9.86 16.95
N GLU A 336 -1.81 10.69 16.24
CA GLU A 336 -2.19 12.08 15.94
C GLU A 336 -3.39 12.19 14.99
N LEU A 337 -3.87 11.08 14.43
CA LEU A 337 -5.06 11.05 13.59
C LEU A 337 -6.27 11.71 14.28
N TYR A 338 -6.32 11.66 15.60
CA TYR A 338 -7.36 12.26 16.45
C TYR A 338 -7.15 13.75 16.82
N LYS A 339 -6.17 14.43 16.20
CA LYS A 339 -5.86 15.84 16.51
C LYS A 339 -7.04 16.80 16.31
N ASN A 340 -7.95 16.48 15.39
CA ASN A 340 -9.12 17.28 15.03
C ASN A 340 -10.37 16.98 15.88
N LEU A 341 -10.29 16.10 16.89
CA LEU A 341 -11.38 15.93 17.85
C LEU A 341 -11.66 17.26 18.58
N ASN A 342 -12.94 17.48 18.91
CA ASN A 342 -13.31 18.57 19.80
C ASN A 342 -12.68 18.36 21.19
N TRP A 343 -12.70 19.41 22.04
CA TRP A 343 -12.04 19.34 23.35
C TRP A 343 -12.57 18.22 24.24
N ALA A 344 -13.90 17.97 24.24
CA ALA A 344 -14.51 16.90 25.01
C ALA A 344 -14.03 15.52 24.54
N GLY A 345 -13.96 15.30 23.21
CA GLY A 345 -13.41 14.08 22.64
C GLY A 345 -11.92 13.89 22.95
N LYS A 346 -11.15 14.97 23.00
CA LYS A 346 -9.73 14.92 23.42
C LYS A 346 -9.57 14.51 24.89
N VAL A 347 -10.41 15.04 25.78
CA VAL A 347 -10.41 14.67 27.21
C VAL A 347 -10.82 13.21 27.38
N ILE A 348 -11.89 12.77 26.72
CA ILE A 348 -12.31 11.36 26.75
C ILE A 348 -11.19 10.46 26.23
N LYS A 349 -10.59 10.79 25.08
CA LYS A 349 -9.44 10.07 24.55
C LYS A 349 -8.31 10.01 25.57
N TRP A 350 -7.94 11.13 26.18
CA TRP A 350 -6.85 11.19 27.15
C TRP A 350 -7.10 10.27 28.34
N MET A 351 -8.33 10.25 28.87
CA MET A 351 -8.71 9.37 29.99
C MET A 351 -8.77 7.90 29.64
N THR A 352 -9.16 7.56 28.38
CA THR A 352 -9.48 6.20 27.98
C THR A 352 -8.42 5.54 27.11
N ALA A 353 -7.55 6.32 26.47
CA ALA A 353 -6.60 5.81 25.47
C ALA A 353 -5.65 4.76 26.05
N TRP A 354 -5.23 4.93 27.29
CA TRP A 354 -4.34 3.97 27.95
C TRP A 354 -4.96 2.56 28.04
N PHE A 355 -6.25 2.48 28.35
CA PHE A 355 -6.90 1.18 28.56
C PHE A 355 -7.40 0.54 27.26
N PHE A 356 -7.82 1.35 26.30
CA PHE A 356 -8.62 0.89 25.19
C PHE A 356 -7.93 0.99 23.83
N PHE A 357 -6.96 1.90 23.66
CA PHE A 357 -6.33 2.11 22.38
C PHE A 357 -5.05 1.28 22.26
N LYS A 358 -4.82 0.77 21.06
CA LYS A 358 -3.54 0.17 20.69
C LYS A 358 -2.44 1.22 20.66
N THR A 359 -1.21 0.78 20.93
CA THR A 359 -0.03 1.60 20.62
C THR A 359 0.17 1.71 19.11
N PRO A 360 0.95 2.68 18.61
CA PRO A 360 1.31 2.74 17.18
C PRO A 360 1.98 1.45 16.67
N GLU A 361 2.78 0.78 17.49
CA GLU A 361 3.42 -0.51 17.18
C GLU A 361 2.39 -1.62 17.02
N GLU A 362 1.45 -1.74 17.96
CA GLU A 362 0.36 -2.72 17.88
C GLU A 362 -0.55 -2.46 16.66
N GLY A 363 -0.79 -1.17 16.34
CA GLY A 363 -1.54 -0.77 15.15
C GLY A 363 -0.83 -1.11 13.84
N ALA A 364 0.48 -0.93 13.81
CA ALA A 364 1.30 -1.25 12.65
C ALA A 364 1.43 -2.75 12.38
N ALA A 365 1.23 -3.59 13.41
CA ALA A 365 1.52 -5.03 13.34
C ALA A 365 0.81 -5.73 12.17
N THR A 366 -0.48 -5.46 11.93
CA THR A 366 -1.22 -6.09 10.81
C THR A 366 -0.70 -5.65 9.45
N ALA A 367 -0.29 -4.36 9.31
CA ALA A 367 0.28 -3.86 8.05
C ALA A 367 1.67 -4.47 7.79
N ILE A 368 2.50 -4.61 8.82
CA ILE A 368 3.81 -5.28 8.75
C ILE A 368 3.63 -6.76 8.37
N PHE A 369 2.66 -7.44 9.01
CA PHE A 369 2.33 -8.83 8.69
C PHE A 369 1.91 -8.98 7.23
N ALA A 370 1.02 -8.11 6.73
CA ALA A 370 0.59 -8.12 5.33
C ALA A 370 1.75 -7.85 4.36
N ALA A 371 2.71 -7.01 4.77
CA ALA A 371 3.86 -6.64 3.94
C ALA A 371 4.95 -7.71 3.89
N ALA A 372 5.22 -8.44 5.00
CA ALA A 372 6.42 -9.26 5.15
C ALA A 372 6.18 -10.74 5.45
N SER A 373 4.94 -11.15 5.83
CA SER A 373 4.69 -12.54 6.21
C SER A 373 4.76 -13.51 5.03
N PRO A 374 5.51 -14.62 5.15
CA PRO A 374 5.47 -15.71 4.17
C PRO A 374 4.08 -16.38 4.08
N GLU A 375 3.28 -16.36 5.14
CA GLU A 375 1.93 -16.94 5.17
C GLU A 375 0.96 -16.28 4.18
N LEU A 376 1.27 -15.04 3.76
CA LEU A 376 0.50 -14.28 2.79
C LEU A 376 1.14 -14.27 1.40
N GLU A 377 2.10 -15.16 1.13
CA GLU A 377 2.66 -15.27 -0.21
C GLU A 377 1.59 -15.74 -1.20
N GLY A 378 1.44 -14.99 -2.31
CA GLY A 378 0.40 -15.24 -3.32
C GLY A 378 -1.03 -14.98 -2.86
N VAL A 379 -1.24 -14.48 -1.64
CA VAL A 379 -2.55 -14.25 -1.04
C VAL A 379 -2.97 -12.80 -1.20
N GLY A 380 -4.04 -12.56 -1.94
CA GLY A 380 -4.62 -11.23 -2.15
C GLY A 380 -6.14 -11.22 -2.01
N GLY A 381 -6.74 -10.02 -2.04
CA GLY A 381 -8.18 -9.82 -1.90
C GLY A 381 -8.69 -10.06 -0.47
N CYS A 382 -7.84 -9.93 0.52
CA CYS A 382 -8.21 -10.14 1.92
C CYS A 382 -8.36 -8.82 2.66
N TYR A 383 -9.27 -8.82 3.63
CA TYR A 383 -9.33 -7.84 4.70
C TYR A 383 -8.76 -8.48 5.97
N LEU A 384 -7.73 -7.86 6.53
CA LEU A 384 -6.96 -8.40 7.65
C LEU A 384 -7.15 -7.54 8.90
N TYR A 385 -7.42 -8.18 10.03
CA TYR A 385 -7.45 -7.57 11.35
C TYR A 385 -6.69 -8.46 12.33
N ASN A 386 -5.80 -7.90 13.15
CA ASN A 386 -4.98 -8.65 14.10
C ASN A 386 -4.23 -9.85 13.46
N GLY A 387 -3.71 -9.68 12.22
CA GLY A 387 -3.02 -10.75 11.50
C GLY A 387 -3.93 -11.85 10.93
N GLU A 388 -5.24 -11.80 11.19
CA GLU A 388 -6.20 -12.79 10.72
C GLU A 388 -7.05 -12.25 9.56
N ARG A 389 -7.46 -13.14 8.65
CA ARG A 389 -8.44 -12.81 7.62
C ARG A 389 -9.80 -12.63 8.27
N THR A 390 -10.40 -11.48 8.07
CA THR A 390 -11.74 -11.17 8.54
C THR A 390 -12.62 -10.72 7.38
N ARG A 391 -13.92 -10.77 7.56
CA ARG A 391 -14.86 -10.27 6.57
C ARG A 391 -15.00 -8.75 6.73
N SER A 392 -14.90 -8.00 5.63
CA SER A 392 -15.20 -6.56 5.57
C SER A 392 -16.72 -6.31 5.50
N ALA A 393 -17.16 -5.07 5.37
CA ALA A 393 -18.55 -4.70 5.17
C ALA A 393 -19.15 -5.41 3.96
N ASP A 394 -20.41 -5.87 4.08
CA ASP A 394 -21.06 -6.66 3.01
C ASP A 394 -21.09 -5.90 1.67
N ILE A 395 -21.33 -4.58 1.73
CA ILE A 395 -21.30 -3.71 0.54
C ILE A 395 -19.95 -3.69 -0.17
N SER A 396 -18.85 -4.00 0.53
CA SER A 396 -17.53 -4.02 -0.10
C SER A 396 -17.32 -5.20 -1.06
N TYR A 397 -18.20 -6.20 -1.03
CA TYR A 397 -18.23 -7.35 -1.94
C TYR A 397 -19.11 -7.13 -3.17
N ASP A 398 -19.77 -5.96 -3.29
CA ASP A 398 -20.51 -5.58 -4.48
C ASP A 398 -19.54 -5.25 -5.62
N GLU A 399 -19.40 -6.18 -6.56
CA GLU A 399 -18.48 -6.04 -7.69
C GLU A 399 -18.90 -4.93 -8.67
N ASP A 400 -20.22 -4.65 -8.80
CA ASP A 400 -20.69 -3.55 -9.63
C ASP A 400 -20.30 -2.21 -9.04
N LEU A 401 -20.42 -2.06 -7.72
CA LEU A 401 -19.97 -0.87 -7.02
C LEU A 401 -18.45 -0.70 -7.09
N GLN A 402 -17.69 -1.80 -6.98
CA GLN A 402 -16.23 -1.79 -7.14
C GLN A 402 -15.84 -1.30 -8.55
N ARG A 403 -16.48 -1.83 -9.61
CA ARG A 403 -16.23 -1.43 -11.01
C ARG A 403 -16.60 0.03 -11.26
N LYS A 404 -17.77 0.47 -10.77
CA LYS A 404 -18.22 1.86 -10.89
C LYS A 404 -17.27 2.83 -10.19
N LEU A 405 -16.87 2.51 -8.94
CA LEU A 405 -15.90 3.33 -8.21
C LEU A 405 -14.57 3.43 -8.96
N TRP A 406 -14.07 2.30 -9.49
CA TRP A 406 -12.83 2.27 -10.27
C TRP A 406 -12.92 3.18 -11.49
N ALA A 407 -13.98 3.05 -12.30
CA ALA A 407 -14.20 3.85 -13.51
C ALA A 407 -14.26 5.36 -13.20
N VAL A 408 -15.02 5.75 -12.17
CA VAL A 408 -15.11 7.14 -11.71
C VAL A 408 -13.75 7.64 -11.23
N SER A 409 -12.99 6.83 -10.50
CA SER A 409 -11.67 7.20 -10.01
C SER A 409 -10.64 7.36 -11.14
N CYS A 410 -10.68 6.51 -12.16
CA CYS A 410 -9.87 6.68 -13.37
C CYS A 410 -10.14 8.03 -14.03
N LYS A 411 -11.42 8.39 -14.18
CA LYS A 411 -11.84 9.69 -14.75
C LYS A 411 -11.36 10.86 -13.90
N MET A 412 -11.53 10.78 -12.57
CA MET A 412 -11.13 11.84 -11.63
C MET A 412 -9.61 12.05 -11.60
N THR A 413 -8.83 10.98 -11.70
CA THR A 413 -7.36 11.03 -11.59
C THR A 413 -6.64 11.15 -12.94
N GLY A 414 -7.37 11.04 -14.05
CA GLY A 414 -6.78 11.03 -15.39
C GLY A 414 -5.88 9.80 -15.64
N VAL A 415 -6.13 8.71 -14.92
CA VAL A 415 -5.47 7.42 -15.21
C VAL A 415 -6.25 6.73 -16.31
N HIS A 416 -5.62 6.52 -17.47
CA HIS A 416 -6.20 5.72 -18.53
C HIS A 416 -6.10 4.25 -18.15
N GLY A 417 -7.21 3.67 -17.71
CA GLY A 417 -7.26 2.24 -17.44
C GLY A 417 -7.13 1.44 -18.74
N ALA A 418 -6.33 0.38 -18.71
CA ALA A 418 -6.26 -0.58 -19.84
C ALA A 418 -7.62 -1.23 -20.17
N ALA A 419 -8.66 -0.97 -19.39
CA ALA A 419 -10.04 -1.43 -19.63
C ALA A 419 -10.91 -0.40 -20.39
N SER A 420 -10.50 0.87 -20.51
CA SER A 420 -11.29 1.88 -21.21
C SER A 420 -11.30 1.71 -22.72
N SER A 421 -10.29 1.05 -23.29
CA SER A 421 -10.19 0.80 -24.74
C SER A 421 -11.06 -0.36 -25.25
N ARG A 422 -11.76 -1.08 -24.36
CA ARG A 422 -12.66 -2.20 -24.77
C ARG A 422 -14.15 -1.90 -24.62
N LEU A 423 -14.52 -0.73 -24.14
CA LEU A 423 -15.93 -0.32 -24.01
C LEU A 423 -16.33 0.76 -25.04
N GLU A 424 -15.42 1.19 -25.90
CA GLU A 424 -15.68 2.13 -26.99
C GLU A 424 -15.67 1.46 -28.40
N ASN A 425 -15.67 0.10 -28.45
CA ASN A 425 -15.85 -0.65 -29.69
C ASN A 425 -17.04 -1.59 -29.59
#